data_00ae191304326862527cf55a88804491
#
_entry.id   00ae191304326862527cf55a88804491
#
_cell.length_a   1.000
_cell.length_b   1.000
_cell.length_c   1.000
_cell.angle_alpha   90.00
_cell.angle_beta   90.00
_cell.angle_gamma   90.00
#
_symmetry.space_group_name_H-M   'P 1'
#
loop_
_entity.id
_entity.type
_entity.pdbx_description
1 polymer ?
#
loop_
_entity_poly.entity_id
_entity_poly.type
_entity_poly.pdbx_seq_one_letter_code
_entity_poly.pdbx_strand_id
1 'polypeptide(L)'
;RQRPDSRAMSTLLSLGHGYSARALAARLIPQGWRVIGTTRNPAKAEVFRAQGVEPVLWPGDLGPALAQATHILCSAAPDGQGDPFLRAVPGIAQARAGWVGYLSTTGVYGDHDGGWVDEDTPLTPQSDRGTQRVVAESQWRATGLPVHIFRLAGIYGPGRGPFEKVRDGTARRIIKPGQVFSRIHVDDIAQVLEASIRKPNPGAAYNLCDDNPCPPDEVIGHAAQLLGLPEPPAVAFDVVEPTMTPMARGFYQESKRVRNDRIKDELGVSLLYPDYPAGLAALLRDEAS
;
A
#
# COMPACT_ATOMS: atom_id res chain seq x y z
N ARG A 1 -0.40 0.13 46.53
CA ARG A 1 0.39 -0.71 45.56
C ARG A 1 -0.52 -0.97 44.37
N GLN A 2 -0.45 -0.13 43.36
CA GLN A 2 -1.08 -0.37 42.06
C GLN A 2 -0.33 -1.53 41.40
N ARG A 3 -1.05 -2.58 41.00
CA ARG A 3 -0.52 -3.63 40.14
C ARG A 3 -0.22 -2.99 38.78
N PRO A 4 0.95 -3.26 38.17
CA PRO A 4 1.15 -2.84 36.78
C PRO A 4 0.12 -3.55 35.92
N ASP A 5 -0.62 -2.76 35.12
CA ASP A 5 -1.52 -3.25 34.08
C ASP A 5 -0.73 -4.19 33.18
N SER A 6 -0.99 -5.49 33.25
CA SER A 6 -0.51 -6.44 32.28
C SER A 6 -1.36 -6.31 31.00
N ARG A 7 -1.20 -5.19 30.29
CA ARG A 7 -1.64 -5.13 28.90
C ARG A 7 -0.85 -6.19 28.17
N ALA A 8 -1.52 -7.25 27.77
CA ALA A 8 -0.93 -8.24 26.90
C ALA A 8 -0.28 -7.51 25.72
N MET A 9 1.00 -7.79 25.48
CA MET A 9 1.79 -7.13 24.44
C MET A 9 1.14 -7.39 23.07
N SER A 10 0.78 -6.31 22.35
CA SER A 10 0.22 -6.44 21.01
C SER A 10 1.28 -6.94 20.04
N THR A 11 0.96 -7.96 19.28
CA THR A 11 1.86 -8.60 18.32
C THR A 11 1.24 -8.54 16.92
N LEU A 12 1.94 -7.89 16.01
CA LEU A 12 1.61 -7.85 14.59
C LEU A 12 2.37 -8.94 13.84
N LEU A 13 1.67 -9.87 13.21
CA LEU A 13 2.22 -10.76 12.20
C LEU A 13 2.05 -10.14 10.83
N SER A 14 3.16 -9.78 10.19
CA SER A 14 3.19 -9.14 8.88
C SER A 14 3.60 -10.15 7.81
N LEU A 15 2.63 -10.60 7.03
CA LEU A 15 2.81 -11.56 5.94
C LEU A 15 3.23 -10.83 4.67
N GLY A 16 4.46 -11.07 4.22
CA GLY A 16 5.05 -10.35 3.13
C GLY A 16 5.51 -8.95 3.54
N HIS A 17 6.30 -8.85 4.60
CA HIS A 17 6.74 -7.60 5.22
C HIS A 17 7.57 -6.73 4.28
N GLY A 18 6.90 -5.94 3.45
CA GLY A 18 7.46 -5.07 2.43
C GLY A 18 7.42 -3.58 2.80
N TYR A 19 7.44 -2.75 1.78
CA TYR A 19 7.56 -1.29 1.87
C TYR A 19 6.53 -0.64 2.79
N SER A 20 5.24 -0.89 2.57
CA SER A 20 4.16 -0.29 3.37
C SER A 20 4.09 -0.89 4.78
N ALA A 21 4.31 -2.20 4.91
CA ALA A 21 4.31 -2.87 6.21
C ALA A 21 5.45 -2.38 7.10
N ARG A 22 6.62 -2.08 6.53
CA ARG A 22 7.75 -1.51 7.28
C ARG A 22 7.43 -0.11 7.82
N ALA A 23 6.71 0.70 7.07
CA ALA A 23 6.26 2.00 7.54
C ALA A 23 5.29 1.89 8.72
N LEU A 24 4.38 0.92 8.70
CA LEU A 24 3.52 0.63 9.85
C LEU A 24 4.33 0.15 11.06
N ALA A 25 5.26 -0.78 10.88
CA ALA A 25 6.12 -1.29 11.94
C ALA A 25 6.91 -0.16 12.62
N ALA A 26 7.44 0.79 11.84
CA ALA A 26 8.16 1.95 12.36
C ALA A 26 7.30 2.84 13.28
N ARG A 27 5.98 2.84 13.10
CA ARG A 27 5.03 3.54 13.99
C ARG A 27 4.67 2.73 15.23
N LEU A 28 4.53 1.41 15.09
CA LEU A 28 4.06 0.54 16.16
C LEU A 28 5.15 0.15 17.18
N ILE A 29 6.36 -0.12 16.71
CA ILE A 29 7.47 -0.57 17.57
C ILE A 29 7.78 0.41 18.70
N PRO A 30 7.87 1.74 18.46
CA PRO A 30 8.08 2.71 19.55
C PRO A 30 6.94 2.74 20.58
N GLN A 31 5.77 2.21 20.23
CA GLN A 31 4.61 2.11 21.15
C GLN A 31 4.58 0.78 21.92
N GLY A 32 5.64 -0.02 21.84
CA GLY A 32 5.78 -1.28 22.56
C GLY A 32 5.18 -2.49 21.85
N TRP A 33 4.87 -2.38 20.56
CA TRP A 33 4.42 -3.51 19.77
C TRP A 33 5.57 -4.44 19.42
N ARG A 34 5.28 -5.73 19.44
CA ARG A 34 6.09 -6.76 18.80
C ARG A 34 5.66 -6.92 17.35
N VAL A 35 6.60 -6.92 16.42
CA VAL A 35 6.33 -7.14 14.99
C VAL A 35 7.12 -8.34 14.50
N ILE A 36 6.42 -9.30 13.91
CA ILE A 36 6.99 -10.49 13.27
C ILE A 36 6.75 -10.35 11.77
N GLY A 37 7.81 -10.37 10.97
CA GLY A 37 7.71 -10.18 9.52
C GLY A 37 8.24 -11.37 8.74
N THR A 38 7.50 -11.81 7.71
CA THR A 38 7.97 -12.87 6.83
C THR A 38 8.83 -12.32 5.71
N THR A 39 9.86 -13.07 5.33
CA THR A 39 10.69 -12.78 4.15
C THR A 39 11.18 -14.08 3.50
N ARG A 40 11.29 -14.05 2.17
CA ARG A 40 11.91 -15.16 1.41
C ARG A 40 13.43 -15.02 1.33
N ASN A 41 13.95 -13.86 1.65
CA ASN A 41 15.36 -13.55 1.49
C ASN A 41 16.06 -13.51 2.85
N PRO A 42 17.00 -14.43 3.14
CA PRO A 42 17.77 -14.43 4.39
C PRO A 42 18.54 -13.14 4.65
N ALA A 43 19.00 -12.46 3.60
CA ALA A 43 19.71 -11.17 3.74
C ALA A 43 18.80 -10.07 4.30
N LYS A 44 17.49 -10.09 3.97
CA LYS A 44 16.51 -9.17 4.54
C LYS A 44 16.21 -9.44 6.01
N ALA A 45 16.42 -10.67 6.49
CA ALA A 45 16.21 -11.02 7.89
C ALA A 45 17.08 -10.16 8.83
N GLU A 46 18.34 -9.91 8.46
CA GLU A 46 19.23 -9.05 9.25
C GLU A 46 18.77 -7.59 9.24
N VAL A 47 18.28 -7.11 8.10
CA VAL A 47 17.68 -5.76 7.99
C VAL A 47 16.46 -5.63 8.91
N PHE A 48 15.61 -6.66 8.96
CA PHE A 48 14.44 -6.67 9.85
C PHE A 48 14.86 -6.59 11.31
N ARG A 49 15.83 -7.41 11.73
CA ARG A 49 16.35 -7.38 13.12
C ARG A 49 16.89 -6.01 13.49
N ALA A 50 17.64 -5.37 12.61
CA ALA A 50 18.15 -4.03 12.81
C ALA A 50 17.04 -2.98 12.97
N GLN A 51 15.85 -3.22 12.41
CA GLN A 51 14.67 -2.37 12.51
C GLN A 51 13.74 -2.77 13.68
N GLY A 52 14.11 -3.74 14.50
CA GLY A 52 13.30 -4.23 15.60
C GLY A 52 12.18 -5.18 15.20
N VAL A 53 12.22 -5.73 13.99
CA VAL A 53 11.26 -6.71 13.48
C VAL A 53 11.86 -8.11 13.60
N GLU A 54 11.11 -9.07 14.15
CA GLU A 54 11.50 -10.46 14.20
C GLU A 54 11.27 -11.14 12.84
N PRO A 55 12.31 -11.60 12.15
CA PRO A 55 12.13 -12.21 10.84
C PRO A 55 11.68 -13.68 10.96
N VAL A 56 10.80 -14.09 10.06
CA VAL A 56 10.46 -15.48 9.81
C VAL A 56 10.70 -15.77 8.33
N LEU A 57 11.55 -16.76 8.05
CA LEU A 57 11.82 -17.18 6.69
C LEU A 57 10.61 -17.92 6.11
N TRP A 58 10.22 -17.53 4.90
CA TRP A 58 9.12 -18.11 4.16
C TRP A 58 9.61 -18.67 2.81
N PRO A 59 9.18 -19.86 2.38
CA PRO A 59 8.27 -20.78 3.09
C PRO A 59 8.90 -21.39 4.35
N GLY A 60 8.05 -21.62 5.35
CA GLY A 60 8.45 -22.16 6.65
C GLY A 60 7.24 -22.30 7.57
N ASP A 61 7.48 -22.74 8.80
CA ASP A 61 6.43 -22.91 9.80
C ASP A 61 5.99 -21.56 10.39
N LEU A 62 4.75 -21.17 10.15
CA LEU A 62 4.13 -19.97 10.73
C LEU A 62 3.32 -20.26 12.00
N GLY A 63 3.20 -21.53 12.42
CA GLY A 63 2.40 -21.93 13.58
C GLY A 63 2.73 -21.15 14.85
N PRO A 64 4.00 -21.06 15.28
CA PRO A 64 4.40 -20.29 16.46
C PRO A 64 4.06 -18.80 16.36
N ALA A 65 4.25 -18.18 15.20
CA ALA A 65 3.93 -16.77 14.98
C ALA A 65 2.42 -16.52 15.00
N LEU A 66 1.64 -17.38 14.36
CA LEU A 66 0.17 -17.30 14.36
C LEU A 66 -0.40 -17.45 15.78
N ALA A 67 0.17 -18.32 16.60
CA ALA A 67 -0.29 -18.52 17.97
C ALA A 67 -0.10 -17.26 18.84
N GLN A 68 0.85 -16.40 18.51
CA GLN A 68 1.19 -15.20 19.26
C GLN A 68 0.55 -13.93 18.65
N ALA A 69 0.08 -13.98 17.41
CA ALA A 69 -0.44 -12.83 16.71
C ALA A 69 -1.76 -12.35 17.31
N THR A 70 -1.81 -11.09 17.70
CA THR A 70 -3.04 -10.36 18.05
C THR A 70 -3.61 -9.61 16.86
N HIS A 71 -2.75 -9.30 15.90
CA HIS A 71 -3.07 -8.58 14.66
C HIS A 71 -2.30 -9.22 13.50
N ILE A 72 -2.91 -9.25 12.34
CA ILE A 72 -2.31 -9.79 11.11
C ILE A 72 -2.43 -8.75 10.00
N LEU A 73 -1.33 -8.47 9.31
CA LEU A 73 -1.33 -7.69 8.07
C LEU A 73 -0.80 -8.57 6.94
N CYS A 74 -1.55 -8.69 5.86
CA CYS A 74 -1.08 -9.31 4.64
C CYS A 74 -0.84 -8.26 3.56
N SER A 75 0.42 -8.13 3.15
CA SER A 75 0.85 -7.25 2.06
C SER A 75 1.48 -8.02 0.90
N ALA A 76 1.39 -9.35 0.91
CA ALA A 76 1.87 -10.19 -0.17
C ALA A 76 1.00 -10.05 -1.42
N ALA A 77 1.65 -10.03 -2.59
CA ALA A 77 0.92 -10.02 -3.85
C ALA A 77 0.24 -11.39 -4.09
N PRO A 78 -1.02 -11.40 -4.55
CA PRO A 78 -1.66 -12.63 -5.00
C PRO A 78 -1.09 -13.07 -6.36
N ASP A 79 -1.37 -14.31 -6.71
CA ASP A 79 -1.10 -14.88 -8.02
C ASP A 79 -2.40 -15.36 -8.69
N GLY A 80 -2.30 -16.09 -9.81
CA GLY A 80 -3.47 -16.60 -10.52
C GLY A 80 -4.35 -17.57 -9.73
N GLN A 81 -3.89 -18.05 -8.57
CA GLN A 81 -4.63 -18.92 -7.66
C GLN A 81 -5.11 -18.17 -6.39
N GLY A 82 -4.92 -16.87 -6.31
CA GLY A 82 -5.30 -16.04 -5.19
C GLY A 82 -4.17 -15.78 -4.20
N ASP A 83 -4.49 -15.70 -2.92
CA ASP A 83 -3.53 -15.39 -1.88
C ASP A 83 -2.61 -16.57 -1.56
N PRO A 84 -1.27 -16.41 -1.70
CA PRO A 84 -0.34 -17.51 -1.48
C PRO A 84 -0.24 -17.96 -0.02
N PHE A 85 -0.44 -17.06 0.94
CA PHE A 85 -0.39 -17.41 2.36
C PHE A 85 -1.62 -18.20 2.79
N LEU A 86 -2.81 -17.79 2.38
CA LEU A 86 -4.04 -18.54 2.68
C LEU A 86 -4.01 -19.94 2.07
N ARG A 87 -3.46 -20.07 0.87
CA ARG A 87 -3.31 -21.35 0.18
C ARG A 87 -2.33 -22.28 0.88
N ALA A 88 -1.19 -21.75 1.29
CA ALA A 88 -0.10 -22.54 1.88
C ALA A 88 -0.28 -22.80 3.37
N VAL A 89 -0.99 -21.96 4.08
CA VAL A 89 -1.17 -22.00 5.54
C VAL A 89 -2.65 -21.91 5.92
N PRO A 90 -3.42 -23.00 5.76
CA PRO A 90 -4.84 -23.00 6.11
C PRO A 90 -5.14 -22.63 7.56
N GLY A 91 -4.18 -22.84 8.47
CA GLY A 91 -4.28 -22.46 9.87
C GLY A 91 -4.43 -20.97 10.14
N ILE A 92 -4.19 -20.11 9.15
CA ILE A 92 -4.45 -18.67 9.27
C ILE A 92 -5.91 -18.40 9.61
N ALA A 93 -6.85 -19.14 9.02
CA ALA A 93 -8.28 -18.99 9.28
C ALA A 93 -8.70 -19.31 10.73
N GLN A 94 -7.87 -20.04 11.49
CA GLN A 94 -8.08 -20.33 12.91
C GLN A 94 -7.33 -19.38 13.85
N ALA A 95 -6.64 -18.37 13.33
CA ALA A 95 -5.94 -17.39 14.15
C ALA A 95 -6.90 -16.63 15.06
N ARG A 96 -6.42 -16.27 16.25
CA ARG A 96 -7.20 -15.50 17.25
C ARG A 96 -6.93 -14.01 17.16
N ALA A 97 -6.60 -13.51 15.98
CA ALA A 97 -6.34 -12.09 15.77
C ALA A 97 -7.64 -11.27 15.89
N GLY A 98 -7.56 -10.17 16.62
CA GLY A 98 -8.67 -9.22 16.77
C GLY A 98 -8.77 -8.20 15.63
N TRP A 99 -7.76 -8.15 14.77
CA TRP A 99 -7.73 -7.31 13.58
C TRP A 99 -6.90 -7.99 12.49
N VAL A 100 -7.42 -7.98 11.29
CA VAL A 100 -6.72 -8.47 10.09
C VAL A 100 -6.83 -7.41 9.02
N GLY A 101 -5.70 -6.97 8.48
CA GLY A 101 -5.63 -6.04 7.36
C GLY A 101 -5.12 -6.74 6.10
N TYR A 102 -5.78 -6.51 4.99
CA TYR A 102 -5.32 -6.94 3.67
C TYR A 102 -5.06 -5.74 2.77
N LEU A 103 -3.84 -5.63 2.25
CA LEU A 103 -3.46 -4.56 1.33
C LEU A 103 -3.84 -4.97 -0.10
N SER A 104 -4.92 -4.37 -0.58
CA SER A 104 -5.44 -4.50 -1.93
C SER A 104 -5.00 -3.31 -2.79
N THR A 105 -5.65 -3.08 -3.91
CA THR A 105 -5.35 -2.00 -4.85
C THR A 105 -6.62 -1.36 -5.37
N THR A 106 -6.56 -0.07 -5.72
CA THR A 106 -7.65 0.61 -6.45
C THR A 106 -7.85 0.05 -7.87
N GLY A 107 -6.91 -0.76 -8.37
CA GLY A 107 -7.07 -1.51 -9.62
C GLY A 107 -8.27 -2.45 -9.65
N VAL A 108 -8.83 -2.81 -8.50
CA VAL A 108 -10.06 -3.62 -8.40
C VAL A 108 -11.28 -2.94 -9.03
N TYR A 109 -11.28 -1.62 -9.11
CA TYR A 109 -12.40 -0.87 -9.71
C TYR A 109 -12.42 -0.90 -11.24
N GLY A 110 -11.26 -1.10 -11.88
CA GLY A 110 -11.13 -1.02 -13.33
C GLY A 110 -11.14 0.41 -13.88
N ASP A 111 -11.48 0.54 -15.16
CA ASP A 111 -11.56 1.83 -15.86
C ASP A 111 -12.92 2.50 -15.65
N HIS A 112 -12.90 3.80 -15.38
CA HIS A 112 -14.09 4.62 -15.21
C HIS A 112 -14.03 5.91 -16.07
N ASP A 113 -13.21 5.90 -17.11
CA ASP A 113 -13.05 7.05 -18.02
C ASP A 113 -12.84 8.38 -17.27
N GLY A 114 -11.98 8.36 -16.26
CA GLY A 114 -11.68 9.50 -15.40
C GLY A 114 -12.75 9.83 -14.33
N GLY A 115 -13.84 9.06 -14.28
CA GLY A 115 -14.92 9.27 -13.30
C GLY A 115 -14.51 8.88 -11.87
N TRP A 116 -15.33 9.30 -10.91
CA TRP A 116 -15.12 9.03 -9.49
C TRP A 116 -15.60 7.64 -9.08
N VAL A 117 -14.82 6.99 -8.24
CA VAL A 117 -15.16 5.74 -7.56
C VAL A 117 -15.03 5.92 -6.05
N ASP A 118 -15.78 5.12 -5.31
CA ASP A 118 -15.68 4.96 -3.86
C ASP A 118 -15.72 3.48 -3.47
N GLU A 119 -15.73 3.18 -2.17
CA GLU A 119 -15.68 1.81 -1.68
C GLU A 119 -16.95 1.00 -1.99
N ASP A 120 -18.05 1.67 -2.31
CA ASP A 120 -19.33 1.05 -2.71
C ASP A 120 -19.44 0.83 -4.23
N THR A 121 -18.50 1.36 -5.01
CA THR A 121 -18.44 1.15 -6.45
C THR A 121 -18.21 -0.33 -6.76
N PRO A 122 -18.98 -0.94 -7.68
CA PRO A 122 -18.77 -2.33 -8.09
C PRO A 122 -17.34 -2.59 -8.56
N LEU A 123 -16.81 -3.77 -8.22
CA LEU A 123 -15.48 -4.18 -8.63
C LEU A 123 -15.53 -4.75 -10.05
N THR A 124 -14.93 -4.03 -10.98
CA THR A 124 -14.91 -4.38 -12.41
C THR A 124 -13.49 -4.32 -12.96
N PRO A 125 -12.56 -5.14 -12.41
CA PRO A 125 -11.16 -5.11 -12.82
C PRO A 125 -11.02 -5.51 -14.29
N GLN A 126 -10.08 -4.88 -14.99
CA GLN A 126 -9.78 -5.17 -16.40
C GLN A 126 -8.41 -5.79 -16.58
N SER A 127 -7.52 -5.67 -15.59
CA SER A 127 -6.21 -6.27 -15.60
C SER A 127 -6.20 -7.60 -14.82
N ASP A 128 -5.29 -8.50 -15.17
CA ASP A 128 -5.04 -9.73 -14.39
C ASP A 128 -4.70 -9.41 -12.95
N ARG A 129 -3.89 -8.38 -12.74
CA ARG A 129 -3.50 -7.92 -11.41
C ARG A 129 -4.71 -7.46 -10.58
N GLY A 130 -5.61 -6.69 -11.17
CA GLY A 130 -6.85 -6.27 -10.51
C GLY A 130 -7.76 -7.45 -10.20
N THR A 131 -7.92 -8.38 -11.14
CA THR A 131 -8.72 -9.59 -10.98
C THR A 131 -8.19 -10.48 -9.86
N GLN A 132 -6.88 -10.69 -9.80
CA GLN A 132 -6.24 -11.47 -8.74
C GLN A 132 -6.46 -10.84 -7.35
N ARG A 133 -6.46 -9.51 -7.27
CA ARG A 133 -6.74 -8.80 -6.02
C ARG A 133 -8.20 -8.95 -5.58
N VAL A 134 -9.15 -8.92 -6.51
CA VAL A 134 -10.57 -9.18 -6.20
C VAL A 134 -10.74 -10.59 -5.61
N VAL A 135 -10.08 -11.58 -6.22
CA VAL A 135 -10.09 -12.96 -5.70
C VAL A 135 -9.51 -13.02 -4.30
N ALA A 136 -8.36 -12.40 -4.07
CA ALA A 136 -7.71 -12.40 -2.75
C ALA A 136 -8.55 -11.67 -1.69
N GLU A 137 -9.18 -10.53 -2.01
CA GLU A 137 -10.12 -9.86 -1.09
C GLU A 137 -11.25 -10.82 -0.67
N SER A 138 -11.82 -11.54 -1.62
CA SER A 138 -12.87 -12.52 -1.37
C SER A 138 -12.40 -13.68 -0.50
N GLN A 139 -11.20 -14.20 -0.75
CA GLN A 139 -10.60 -15.27 0.05
C GLN A 139 -10.35 -14.85 1.50
N TRP A 140 -9.82 -13.65 1.72
CA TRP A 140 -9.63 -13.12 3.07
C TRP A 140 -10.96 -12.94 3.81
N ARG A 141 -11.98 -12.38 3.15
CA ARG A 141 -13.33 -12.26 3.73
C ARG A 141 -13.92 -13.61 4.10
N ALA A 142 -13.69 -14.64 3.29
CA ALA A 142 -14.20 -15.99 3.53
C ALA A 142 -13.55 -16.71 4.73
N THR A 143 -12.44 -16.19 5.26
CA THR A 143 -11.81 -16.76 6.47
C THR A 143 -12.68 -16.63 7.73
N GLY A 144 -13.60 -15.69 7.75
CA GLY A 144 -14.39 -15.36 8.96
C GLY A 144 -13.62 -14.54 10.00
N LEU A 145 -12.37 -14.19 9.73
CA LEU A 145 -11.57 -13.31 10.59
C LEU A 145 -12.09 -11.85 10.51
N PRO A 146 -11.73 -10.98 11.46
CA PRO A 146 -12.10 -9.56 11.43
C PRO A 146 -11.27 -8.80 10.38
N VAL A 147 -11.58 -9.02 9.12
CA VAL A 147 -10.84 -8.53 7.95
C VAL A 147 -11.23 -7.10 7.59
N HIS A 148 -10.21 -6.30 7.33
CA HIS A 148 -10.30 -4.94 6.81
C HIS A 148 -9.54 -4.89 5.48
N ILE A 149 -10.17 -4.37 4.44
CA ILE A 149 -9.59 -4.27 3.10
C ILE A 149 -9.09 -2.85 2.89
N PHE A 150 -7.83 -2.71 2.49
CA PHE A 150 -7.23 -1.41 2.17
C PHE A 150 -6.85 -1.38 0.70
N ARG A 151 -7.56 -0.56 -0.08
CA ARG A 151 -7.33 -0.40 -1.52
C ARG A 151 -6.40 0.76 -1.76
N LEU A 152 -5.15 0.44 -2.04
CA LEU A 152 -4.06 1.40 -2.17
C LEU A 152 -4.03 1.97 -3.59
N ALA A 153 -3.96 3.29 -3.69
CA ALA A 153 -3.59 4.00 -4.91
C ALA A 153 -2.07 3.87 -5.17
N GLY A 154 -1.55 4.56 -6.17
CA GLY A 154 -0.12 4.54 -6.49
C GLY A 154 0.75 4.99 -5.31
N ILE A 155 1.61 4.13 -4.82
CA ILE A 155 2.42 4.36 -3.63
C ILE A 155 3.67 5.16 -3.99
N TYR A 156 3.95 6.22 -3.26
CA TYR A 156 5.22 6.92 -3.31
C TYR A 156 5.74 7.24 -1.90
N GLY A 157 7.00 7.58 -1.82
CA GLY A 157 7.67 7.87 -0.55
C GLY A 157 9.19 7.74 -0.68
N PRO A 158 9.93 7.65 0.42
CA PRO A 158 11.38 7.47 0.40
C PRO A 158 11.79 6.26 -0.45
N GLY A 159 12.71 6.49 -1.42
CA GLY A 159 13.16 5.46 -2.36
C GLY A 159 12.16 5.10 -3.47
N ARG A 160 10.96 5.70 -3.48
CA ARG A 160 9.92 5.53 -4.51
C ARG A 160 9.37 6.90 -4.91
N GLY A 161 10.10 7.59 -5.74
CA GLY A 161 9.69 8.92 -6.23
C GLY A 161 10.26 9.18 -7.61
N PRO A 162 9.91 10.32 -8.22
CA PRO A 162 10.33 10.66 -9.58
C PRO A 162 11.72 11.27 -9.67
N PHE A 163 12.35 11.67 -8.56
CA PHE A 163 13.56 12.50 -8.57
C PHE A 163 14.76 11.83 -9.24
N GLU A 164 15.00 10.55 -8.98
CA GLU A 164 16.12 9.83 -9.57
C GLU A 164 16.10 9.87 -11.09
N LYS A 165 14.95 9.54 -11.69
CA LYS A 165 14.77 9.56 -13.15
C LYS A 165 14.87 10.95 -13.74
N VAL A 166 14.46 11.98 -13.02
CA VAL A 166 14.62 13.37 -13.45
C VAL A 166 16.08 13.76 -13.44
N ARG A 167 16.83 13.40 -12.38
CA ARG A 167 18.28 13.70 -12.25
C ARG A 167 19.12 12.99 -13.30
N ASP A 168 18.80 11.73 -13.61
CA ASP A 168 19.56 10.93 -14.59
C ASP A 168 19.13 11.18 -16.05
N GLY A 169 18.12 12.02 -16.28
CA GLY A 169 17.66 12.39 -17.60
C GLY A 169 16.79 11.33 -18.30
N THR A 170 16.36 10.30 -17.60
CA THR A 170 15.49 9.23 -18.16
C THR A 170 14.00 9.51 -18.00
N ALA A 171 13.63 10.50 -17.19
CA ALA A 171 12.24 10.85 -17.00
C ALA A 171 11.60 11.42 -18.28
N ARG A 172 10.34 11.08 -18.51
CA ARG A 172 9.52 11.61 -19.60
C ARG A 172 8.15 11.98 -19.08
N ARG A 173 7.58 13.04 -19.63
CA ARG A 173 6.20 13.41 -19.40
C ARG A 173 5.32 12.72 -20.44
N ILE A 174 4.74 11.58 -20.08
CA ILE A 174 3.87 10.83 -20.98
C ILE A 174 2.50 11.49 -20.98
N ILE A 175 2.08 11.98 -22.13
CA ILE A 175 0.84 12.70 -22.29
C ILE A 175 -0.21 11.75 -22.88
N LYS A 176 -1.23 11.45 -22.09
CA LYS A 176 -2.43 10.73 -22.53
C LYS A 176 -3.66 11.53 -22.14
N PRO A 177 -4.40 12.11 -23.08
CA PRO A 177 -5.58 12.91 -22.76
C PRO A 177 -6.59 12.14 -21.91
N GLY A 178 -7.09 12.80 -20.86
CA GLY A 178 -8.07 12.19 -19.94
C GLY A 178 -7.51 11.23 -18.91
N GLN A 179 -6.21 10.93 -18.92
CA GLN A 179 -5.60 10.03 -17.95
C GLN A 179 -5.43 10.71 -16.59
N VAL A 180 -5.94 10.06 -15.55
CA VAL A 180 -5.83 10.52 -14.17
C VAL A 180 -5.37 9.35 -13.30
N PHE A 181 -4.39 9.60 -12.43
CA PHE A 181 -3.95 8.67 -11.40
C PHE A 181 -4.18 9.25 -10.01
N SER A 182 -4.60 8.40 -9.07
CA SER A 182 -4.56 8.70 -7.65
C SER A 182 -3.29 8.13 -7.02
N ARG A 183 -2.81 8.77 -5.95
CA ARG A 183 -1.56 8.41 -5.24
C ARG A 183 -1.78 8.41 -3.75
N ILE A 184 -0.84 7.81 -3.04
CA ILE A 184 -0.79 7.86 -1.59
C ILE A 184 0.67 7.80 -1.12
N HIS A 185 1.05 8.69 -0.22
CA HIS A 185 2.34 8.62 0.45
C HIS A 185 2.37 7.45 1.44
N VAL A 186 3.50 6.74 1.52
CA VAL A 186 3.63 5.55 2.38
C VAL A 186 3.39 5.85 3.87
N ASP A 187 3.74 7.03 4.36
CA ASP A 187 3.49 7.42 5.75
C ASP A 187 1.98 7.61 6.02
N ASP A 188 1.22 8.02 5.02
CA ASP A 188 -0.24 8.08 5.12
C ASP A 188 -0.87 6.69 5.08
N ILE A 189 -0.29 5.75 4.35
CA ILE A 189 -0.71 4.35 4.44
C ILE A 189 -0.56 3.85 5.88
N ALA A 190 0.61 4.05 6.47
CA ALA A 190 0.89 3.63 7.84
C ALA A 190 -0.06 4.30 8.85
N GLN A 191 -0.35 5.58 8.68
CA GLN A 191 -1.29 6.31 9.50
C GLN A 191 -2.70 5.72 9.44
N VAL A 192 -3.18 5.41 8.24
CA VAL A 192 -4.52 4.81 8.05
C VAL A 192 -4.61 3.43 8.68
N LEU A 193 -3.60 2.59 8.47
CA LEU A 193 -3.55 1.24 9.06
C LEU A 193 -3.58 1.31 10.59
N GLU A 194 -2.80 2.19 11.19
CA GLU A 194 -2.80 2.41 12.64
C GLU A 194 -4.16 2.93 13.14
N ALA A 195 -4.78 3.85 12.41
CA ALA A 195 -6.12 4.35 12.75
C ALA A 195 -7.17 3.25 12.71
N SER A 196 -7.11 2.36 11.72
CA SER A 196 -7.98 1.18 11.61
C SER A 196 -7.78 0.20 12.76
N ILE A 197 -6.53 -0.03 13.19
CA ILE A 197 -6.22 -0.87 14.36
C ILE A 197 -6.86 -0.29 15.62
N ARG A 198 -6.85 1.03 15.79
CA ARG A 198 -7.45 1.72 16.93
C ARG A 198 -8.97 1.78 16.88
N LYS A 199 -9.54 1.79 15.68
CA LYS A 199 -11.00 1.82 15.42
C LYS A 199 -11.40 0.67 14.50
N PRO A 200 -11.35 -0.58 14.95
CA PRO A 200 -11.68 -1.72 14.11
C PRO A 200 -13.14 -1.65 13.64
N ASN A 201 -13.34 -1.95 12.35
CA ASN A 201 -14.64 -2.11 11.73
C ASN A 201 -14.61 -3.32 10.79
N PRO A 202 -14.68 -4.56 11.33
CA PRO A 202 -14.56 -5.78 10.54
C PRO A 202 -15.50 -5.80 9.33
N GLY A 203 -14.97 -6.18 8.19
CA GLY A 203 -15.70 -6.20 6.93
C GLY A 203 -15.59 -4.92 6.10
N ALA A 204 -15.10 -3.82 6.67
CA ALA A 204 -14.96 -2.56 5.95
C ALA A 204 -13.87 -2.62 4.87
N ALA A 205 -14.10 -1.86 3.80
CA ALA A 205 -13.08 -1.52 2.81
C ALA A 205 -12.80 -0.02 2.88
N TYR A 206 -11.53 0.35 2.67
CA TYR A 206 -11.07 1.74 2.68
C TYR A 206 -10.19 2.01 1.46
N ASN A 207 -10.47 3.13 0.79
CA ASN A 207 -9.58 3.66 -0.23
C ASN A 207 -8.46 4.48 0.41
N LEU A 208 -7.22 4.13 0.11
CA LEU A 208 -6.04 4.86 0.56
C LEU A 208 -5.48 5.64 -0.61
N CYS A 209 -5.90 6.89 -0.73
CA CYS A 209 -5.41 7.86 -1.71
C CYS A 209 -5.39 9.26 -1.11
N ASP A 210 -4.63 10.15 -1.74
CA ASP A 210 -4.61 11.56 -1.38
C ASP A 210 -5.78 12.34 -2.01
N ASP A 211 -5.80 13.65 -1.82
CA ASP A 211 -6.91 14.53 -2.25
C ASP A 211 -6.75 15.00 -3.70
N ASN A 212 -5.67 14.67 -4.38
CA ASN A 212 -5.32 15.24 -5.67
C ASN A 212 -5.09 14.19 -6.78
N PRO A 213 -6.14 13.56 -7.31
CA PRO A 213 -5.99 12.78 -8.54
C PRO A 213 -5.58 13.73 -9.68
N CYS A 214 -4.54 13.35 -10.42
CA CYS A 214 -3.98 14.23 -11.46
C CYS A 214 -3.32 13.43 -12.58
N PRO A 215 -3.10 14.05 -13.76
CA PRO A 215 -2.31 13.42 -14.82
C PRO A 215 -0.88 13.12 -14.39
N PRO A 216 -0.28 11.99 -14.83
CA PRO A 216 1.05 11.58 -14.40
C PRO A 216 2.18 12.54 -14.85
N ASP A 217 2.00 13.22 -15.97
CA ASP A 217 2.97 14.19 -16.50
C ASP A 217 3.15 15.43 -15.61
N GLU A 218 2.10 15.84 -14.91
CA GLU A 218 2.17 16.96 -13.96
C GLU A 218 3.14 16.68 -12.80
N VAL A 219 3.14 15.46 -12.30
CA VAL A 219 4.04 15.06 -11.18
C VAL A 219 5.50 15.11 -11.61
N ILE A 220 5.81 14.65 -12.80
CA ILE A 220 7.17 14.67 -13.36
C ILE A 220 7.63 16.12 -13.59
N GLY A 221 6.78 16.96 -14.17
CA GLY A 221 7.08 18.39 -14.37
C GLY A 221 7.35 19.11 -13.05
N HIS A 222 6.52 18.86 -12.04
CA HIS A 222 6.70 19.45 -10.72
C HIS A 222 7.99 18.97 -10.02
N ALA A 223 8.33 17.69 -10.15
CA ALA A 223 9.59 17.16 -9.62
C ALA A 223 10.82 17.84 -10.23
N ALA A 224 10.81 18.05 -11.54
CA ALA A 224 11.87 18.78 -12.22
C ALA A 224 11.99 20.23 -11.73
N GLN A 225 10.85 20.88 -11.54
CA GLN A 225 10.79 22.24 -11.00
C GLN A 225 11.39 22.33 -9.59
N LEU A 226 11.06 21.39 -8.70
CA LEU A 226 11.63 21.32 -7.35
C LEU A 226 13.15 21.12 -7.35
N LEU A 227 13.68 20.39 -8.32
CA LEU A 227 15.11 20.14 -8.49
C LEU A 227 15.84 21.30 -9.20
N GLY A 228 15.11 22.27 -9.74
CA GLY A 228 15.70 23.32 -10.58
C GLY A 228 16.29 22.78 -11.88
N LEU A 229 15.79 21.68 -12.39
CA LEU A 229 16.23 21.03 -13.63
C LEU A 229 15.23 21.34 -14.77
N PRO A 230 15.70 21.22 -16.04
CA PRO A 230 14.82 21.38 -17.18
C PRO A 230 13.64 20.40 -17.13
N GLU A 231 12.49 20.84 -17.58
CA GLU A 231 11.30 20.01 -17.66
C GLU A 231 11.56 18.83 -18.63
N PRO A 232 11.33 17.57 -18.20
CA PRO A 232 11.51 16.42 -19.08
C PRO A 232 10.63 16.51 -20.34
N PRO A 233 11.08 15.91 -21.46
CA PRO A 233 10.33 16.00 -22.71
C PRO A 233 8.92 15.41 -22.58
N ALA A 234 7.95 16.10 -23.18
CA ALA A 234 6.61 15.58 -23.35
C ALA A 234 6.58 14.60 -24.51
N VAL A 235 6.04 13.42 -24.28
CA VAL A 235 5.91 12.37 -25.29
C VAL A 235 4.47 11.86 -25.29
N ALA A 236 3.85 11.80 -26.47
CA ALA A 236 2.51 11.23 -26.60
C ALA A 236 2.50 9.75 -26.20
N PHE A 237 1.46 9.32 -25.50
CA PHE A 237 1.31 7.94 -25.07
C PHE A 237 1.42 6.95 -26.24
N ASP A 238 0.77 7.24 -27.36
CA ASP A 238 0.76 6.38 -28.54
C ASP A 238 2.18 6.12 -29.12
N VAL A 239 3.10 7.06 -28.91
CA VAL A 239 4.49 6.94 -29.35
C VAL A 239 5.29 5.98 -28.45
N VAL A 240 5.04 6.01 -27.14
CA VAL A 240 5.80 5.20 -26.18
C VAL A 240 5.16 3.85 -25.87
N GLU A 241 3.85 3.71 -26.07
CA GLU A 241 3.09 2.51 -25.76
C GLU A 241 3.72 1.22 -26.31
N PRO A 242 4.18 1.16 -27.57
CA PRO A 242 4.78 -0.06 -28.12
C PRO A 242 6.06 -0.52 -27.39
N THR A 243 6.73 0.39 -26.71
CA THR A 243 7.98 0.10 -25.99
C THR A 243 7.76 -0.13 -24.48
N MET A 244 6.54 0.08 -24.01
CA MET A 244 6.20 -0.11 -22.59
C MET A 244 6.17 -1.58 -22.20
N THR A 245 6.56 -1.87 -20.94
CA THR A 245 6.28 -3.16 -20.34
C THR A 245 4.77 -3.40 -20.24
N PRO A 246 4.29 -4.65 -20.23
CA PRO A 246 2.87 -4.93 -20.05
C PRO A 246 2.30 -4.30 -18.76
N MET A 247 3.08 -4.28 -17.68
CA MET A 247 2.68 -3.67 -16.41
C MET A 247 2.49 -2.15 -16.55
N ALA A 248 3.47 -1.45 -17.13
CA ALA A 248 3.39 0.00 -17.35
C ALA A 248 2.22 0.36 -18.26
N ARG A 249 2.02 -0.39 -19.34
CA ARG A 249 0.89 -0.22 -20.26
C ARG A 249 -0.44 -0.40 -19.54
N GLY A 250 -0.55 -1.39 -18.66
CA GLY A 250 -1.76 -1.67 -17.88
C GLY A 250 -2.22 -0.49 -17.03
N PHE A 251 -1.30 0.29 -16.47
CA PHE A 251 -1.66 1.49 -15.69
C PHE A 251 -2.35 2.56 -16.53
N TYR A 252 -2.01 2.67 -17.81
CA TYR A 252 -2.63 3.64 -18.73
C TYR A 252 -3.95 3.16 -19.36
N GLN A 253 -4.33 1.91 -19.14
CA GLN A 253 -5.62 1.38 -19.60
C GLN A 253 -6.77 1.75 -18.70
N GLU A 254 -6.49 2.18 -17.46
CA GLU A 254 -7.47 2.56 -16.47
C GLU A 254 -7.30 4.03 -16.11
N SER A 255 -8.39 4.78 -16.16
CA SER A 255 -8.45 6.17 -15.69
C SER A 255 -9.62 6.33 -14.75
N LYS A 256 -9.35 6.82 -13.54
CA LYS A 256 -10.37 7.04 -12.51
C LYS A 256 -9.87 8.00 -11.44
N ARG A 257 -10.81 8.63 -10.78
CA ARG A 257 -10.61 9.42 -9.57
C ARG A 257 -11.17 8.65 -8.39
N VAL A 258 -10.40 8.55 -7.32
CA VAL A 258 -10.74 7.73 -6.16
C VAL A 258 -11.08 8.64 -4.97
N ARG A 259 -12.26 8.43 -4.36
CA ARG A 259 -12.65 9.13 -3.14
C ARG A 259 -11.99 8.52 -1.92
N ASN A 260 -11.60 9.37 -0.99
CA ASN A 260 -10.98 9.00 0.29
C ASN A 260 -11.79 9.49 1.51
N ASP A 261 -13.05 9.81 1.33
CA ASP A 261 -13.89 10.35 2.40
C ASP A 261 -14.01 9.40 3.58
N ARG A 262 -14.07 8.10 3.32
CA ARG A 262 -14.30 7.08 4.37
C ARG A 262 -13.18 7.03 5.40
N ILE A 263 -11.92 7.12 5.02
CA ILE A 263 -10.81 7.17 6.00
C ILE A 263 -10.86 8.42 6.87
N LYS A 264 -11.36 9.52 6.34
CA LYS A 264 -11.53 10.77 7.09
C LYS A 264 -12.71 10.70 8.04
N ASP A 265 -13.86 10.27 7.54
CA ASP A 265 -15.12 10.28 8.29
C ASP A 265 -15.17 9.18 9.35
N GLU A 266 -14.76 7.96 9.02
CA GLU A 266 -14.83 6.80 9.94
C GLU A 266 -13.58 6.68 10.83
N LEU A 267 -12.39 6.91 10.28
CA LEU A 267 -11.13 6.72 11.00
C LEU A 267 -10.54 8.01 11.58
N GLY A 268 -11.09 9.16 11.22
CA GLY A 268 -10.60 10.46 11.69
C GLY A 268 -9.21 10.82 11.15
N VAL A 269 -8.86 10.31 9.98
CA VAL A 269 -7.55 10.55 9.37
C VAL A 269 -7.47 11.95 8.80
N SER A 270 -6.39 12.66 9.12
CA SER A 270 -5.92 13.86 8.41
C SER A 270 -4.64 13.51 7.70
N LEU A 271 -4.62 13.61 6.38
CA LEU A 271 -3.45 13.22 5.59
C LEU A 271 -2.25 14.11 5.92
N LEU A 272 -1.09 13.48 6.12
CA LEU A 272 0.20 14.19 6.28
C LEU A 272 0.60 14.86 4.95
N TYR A 273 0.31 14.18 3.86
CA TYR A 273 0.63 14.63 2.51
C TYR A 273 -0.64 14.57 1.64
N PRO A 274 -1.49 15.63 1.70
CA PRO A 274 -2.79 15.65 1.02
C PRO A 274 -2.67 15.74 -0.51
N ASP A 275 -1.49 16.06 -1.03
CA ASP A 275 -1.19 16.14 -2.45
C ASP A 275 0.30 15.81 -2.74
N TYR A 276 0.61 15.59 -4.02
CA TYR A 276 1.99 15.29 -4.40
C TYR A 276 2.96 16.47 -4.22
N PRO A 277 2.58 17.75 -4.39
CA PRO A 277 3.50 18.84 -4.08
C PRO A 277 4.01 18.81 -2.64
N ALA A 278 3.14 18.60 -1.67
CA ALA A 278 3.52 18.46 -0.26
C ALA A 278 4.40 17.22 -0.02
N GLY A 279 4.01 16.08 -0.60
CA GLY A 279 4.76 14.83 -0.47
C GLY A 279 6.14 14.88 -1.11
N LEU A 280 6.27 15.40 -2.31
CA LEU A 280 7.55 15.53 -3.00
C LEU A 280 8.48 16.53 -2.30
N ALA A 281 7.96 17.65 -1.80
CA ALA A 281 8.75 18.59 -1.02
C ALA A 281 9.33 17.94 0.26
N ALA A 282 8.54 17.09 0.92
CA ALA A 282 9.01 16.33 2.08
C ALA A 282 10.11 15.34 1.70
N LEU A 283 9.96 14.59 0.61
CA LEU A 283 10.99 13.66 0.13
C LEU A 283 12.31 14.36 -0.16
N LEU A 284 12.25 15.54 -0.78
CA LEU A 284 13.46 16.29 -1.11
C LEU A 284 14.17 16.82 0.13
N ARG A 285 13.42 17.25 1.17
CA ARG A 285 14.02 17.63 2.45
C ARG A 285 14.69 16.46 3.16
N ASP A 286 14.06 15.27 3.13
CA ASP A 286 14.57 14.07 3.78
C ASP A 286 15.87 13.57 3.10
N GLU A 287 15.99 13.72 1.78
CA GLU A 287 17.22 13.41 1.05
C GLU A 287 18.38 14.34 1.42
N ALA A 288 18.10 15.56 1.85
CA ALA A 288 19.11 16.57 2.21
C ALA A 288 19.59 16.43 3.67
N SER A 289 18.93 15.58 4.48
CA SER A 289 19.24 15.36 5.90
C SER A 289 20.17 14.17 6.09
#